data_a069cc6eac085a2a65552069358632b1
#
_entry.id   a069cc6eac085a2a65552069358632b1
#
_cell.length_a   1.000
_cell.length_b   1.000
_cell.length_c   1.000
_cell.angle_alpha   90.00
_cell.angle_beta   90.00
_cell.angle_gamma   90.00
#
_symmetry.space_group_name_H-M   'P 1'
#
loop_
_entity.id
_entity.type
_entity.pdbx_description
1 polymer ?
#
loop_
_entity_poly.entity_id
_entity_poly.type
_entity_poly.pdbx_seq_one_letter_code
_entity_poly.pdbx_strand_id
1 'polypeptide(L)'
;MRDIKIFYPSDVKLHMDALESFNVPLNVPMIDLNEGYSSCEICVTFGVPKKAGHRGELVKKIFDEHKGRHLIIEKGYINRDVYYAIGWDGINGRSNFNNKNSPTGRWDQLNLSGFKTWAHNNSSKIIVCGQVPWDASVQHINFTEWCIKIIEVLKDCGDVVFRPHPLDHGSVKFLM
;
A
#
# COMPACT_ATOMS: atom_id res chain seq x y z
N MET A 1 -10.54 -27.77 1.15
CA MET A 1 -9.91 -26.60 1.77
C MET A 1 -9.08 -25.95 0.69
N ARG A 2 -9.04 -24.61 0.56
CA ARG A 2 -8.19 -23.95 -0.46
C ARG A 2 -6.74 -24.08 -0.08
N ASP A 3 -5.87 -24.27 -1.07
CA ASP A 3 -4.41 -24.32 -0.85
C ASP A 3 -3.89 -22.87 -0.71
N ILE A 4 -3.58 -22.47 0.52
CA ILE A 4 -3.10 -21.13 0.87
C ILE A 4 -1.66 -21.27 1.37
N LYS A 5 -0.76 -20.41 0.88
CA LYS A 5 0.61 -20.31 1.39
C LYS A 5 0.98 -18.85 1.66
N ILE A 6 1.72 -18.66 2.73
CA ILE A 6 2.23 -17.36 3.15
C ILE A 6 3.72 -17.30 2.83
N PHE A 7 4.15 -16.32 2.06
CA PHE A 7 5.54 -16.06 1.73
C PHE A 7 6.07 -14.89 2.55
N TYR A 8 7.12 -15.14 3.34
CA TYR A 8 7.62 -14.16 4.30
C TYR A 8 9.12 -13.89 4.16
N PRO A 9 9.59 -12.66 4.43
CA PRO A 9 11.00 -12.33 4.50
C PRO A 9 11.53 -12.61 5.92
N SER A 10 12.37 -13.61 6.10
CA SER A 10 12.93 -13.98 7.41
C SER A 10 13.84 -12.91 8.02
N ASP A 11 14.35 -11.97 7.18
CA ASP A 11 15.21 -10.87 7.59
C ASP A 11 14.45 -9.62 8.09
N VAL A 12 13.10 -9.63 8.10
CA VAL A 12 12.28 -8.49 8.53
C VAL A 12 11.29 -8.90 9.60
N LYS A 13 11.72 -8.78 10.84
CA LYS A 13 10.89 -9.15 12.00
C LYS A 13 9.47 -8.59 11.96
N LEU A 14 9.31 -7.30 11.64
CA LEU A 14 7.98 -6.68 11.58
C LEU A 14 7.04 -7.36 10.58
N HIS A 15 7.56 -7.77 9.42
CA HIS A 15 6.76 -8.47 8.41
C HIS A 15 6.44 -9.89 8.85
N MET A 16 7.40 -10.58 9.47
CA MET A 16 7.16 -11.89 10.07
C MET A 16 6.07 -11.83 11.13
N ASP A 17 6.22 -10.96 12.13
CA ASP A 17 5.26 -10.83 13.23
C ASP A 17 3.83 -10.58 12.72
N ALA A 18 3.69 -9.75 11.68
CA ALA A 18 2.40 -9.47 11.06
C ALA A 18 1.81 -10.70 10.35
N LEU A 19 2.63 -11.41 9.57
CA LEU A 19 2.20 -12.61 8.83
C LEU A 19 1.93 -13.79 9.76
N GLU A 20 2.73 -13.98 10.81
CA GLU A 20 2.50 -14.97 11.85
C GLU A 20 1.18 -14.71 12.58
N SER A 21 0.93 -13.46 12.99
CA SER A 21 -0.34 -13.07 13.62
C SER A 21 -1.53 -13.31 12.70
N PHE A 22 -1.39 -13.02 11.41
CA PHE A 22 -2.40 -13.32 10.40
C PHE A 22 -2.62 -14.83 10.24
N ASN A 23 -1.56 -15.64 10.36
CA ASN A 23 -1.61 -17.08 10.19
C ASN A 23 -2.22 -17.83 11.37
N VAL A 24 -2.24 -17.24 12.58
CA VAL A 24 -2.76 -17.91 13.78
C VAL A 24 -4.13 -18.59 13.57
N PRO A 25 -5.15 -17.91 13.02
CA PRO A 25 -6.45 -18.55 12.77
C PRO A 25 -6.47 -19.46 11.53
N LEU A 26 -5.52 -19.34 10.62
CA LEU A 26 -5.50 -20.08 9.34
C LEU A 26 -4.70 -21.36 9.44
N ASN A 27 -3.59 -21.34 10.17
CA ASN A 27 -2.64 -22.43 10.34
C ASN A 27 -2.22 -23.07 9.01
N VAL A 28 -1.78 -22.22 8.06
CA VAL A 28 -1.32 -22.63 6.73
C VAL A 28 0.20 -22.58 6.63
N PRO A 29 0.82 -23.25 5.63
CA PRO A 29 2.27 -23.23 5.43
C PRO A 29 2.81 -21.80 5.26
N MET A 30 3.90 -21.51 5.98
CA MET A 30 4.72 -20.31 5.83
C MET A 30 6.04 -20.68 5.17
N ILE A 31 6.41 -20.00 4.10
CA ILE A 31 7.58 -20.28 3.25
C ILE A 31 8.46 -19.03 3.22
N ASP A 32 9.76 -19.22 3.53
CA ASP A 32 10.73 -18.13 3.38
C ASP A 32 10.86 -17.72 1.91
N LEU A 33 10.89 -16.42 1.63
CA LEU A 33 11.08 -15.90 0.27
C LEU A 33 12.36 -16.43 -0.40
N ASN A 34 13.40 -16.76 0.39
CA ASN A 34 14.65 -17.34 -0.11
C ASN A 34 14.50 -18.79 -0.60
N GLU A 35 13.48 -19.52 -0.15
CA GLU A 35 13.17 -20.87 -0.65
C GLU A 35 12.52 -20.84 -2.04
N GLY A 36 12.04 -19.64 -2.47
CA GLY A 36 11.39 -19.45 -3.75
C GLY A 36 9.90 -19.78 -3.73
N TYR A 37 9.30 -19.79 -4.92
CA TYR A 37 7.88 -20.02 -5.07
C TYR A 37 7.50 -21.49 -4.87
N SER A 38 6.43 -21.71 -4.15
CA SER A 38 5.76 -23.00 -4.02
C SER A 38 4.29 -22.84 -4.46
N SER A 39 3.84 -23.68 -5.38
CA SER A 39 2.50 -23.59 -5.98
C SER A 39 1.39 -23.63 -4.94
N CYS A 40 0.38 -22.73 -5.10
CA CYS A 40 -0.79 -22.64 -4.26
C CYS A 40 -1.95 -21.96 -5.02
N GLU A 41 -3.16 -22.03 -4.47
CA GLU A 41 -4.32 -21.29 -5.01
C GLU A 41 -4.33 -19.83 -4.58
N ILE A 42 -3.93 -19.56 -3.35
CA ILE A 42 -3.86 -18.21 -2.76
C ILE A 42 -2.48 -17.98 -2.20
N CYS A 43 -1.82 -16.99 -2.75
CA CYS A 43 -0.52 -16.52 -2.28
C CYS A 43 -0.73 -15.32 -1.33
N VAL A 44 -0.14 -15.37 -0.13
CA VAL A 44 -0.17 -14.27 0.83
C VAL A 44 1.23 -13.68 0.95
N THR A 45 1.35 -12.35 0.80
CA THR A 45 2.63 -11.64 0.95
C THR A 45 2.47 -10.37 1.78
N PHE A 46 3.59 -9.91 2.35
CA PHE A 46 3.65 -8.56 2.92
C PHE A 46 4.21 -7.59 1.87
N GLY A 47 3.36 -6.65 1.44
CA GLY A 47 3.70 -5.70 0.38
C GLY A 47 3.67 -6.30 -1.03
N VAL A 48 4.09 -5.48 -1.97
CA VAL A 48 4.16 -5.80 -3.41
C VAL A 48 5.61 -5.70 -3.89
N PRO A 49 5.94 -6.23 -5.10
CA PRO A 49 7.25 -6.07 -5.69
C PRO A 49 7.71 -4.62 -5.71
N LYS A 50 8.95 -4.37 -5.36
CA LYS A 50 9.61 -3.07 -5.47
C LYS A 50 10.61 -3.10 -6.61
N LYS A 51 10.84 -1.93 -7.24
CA LYS A 51 11.76 -1.81 -8.40
C LYS A 51 13.22 -2.10 -8.06
N ALA A 52 13.62 -2.05 -6.79
CA ALA A 52 15.01 -2.22 -6.38
C ALA A 52 15.14 -3.00 -5.07
N GLY A 53 16.28 -3.67 -4.92
CA GLY A 53 16.68 -4.41 -3.73
C GLY A 53 16.32 -5.88 -3.78
N HIS A 54 17.21 -6.70 -3.20
CA HIS A 54 17.12 -8.17 -3.20
C HIS A 54 15.74 -8.70 -2.81
N ARG A 55 15.16 -8.18 -1.73
CA ARG A 55 13.81 -8.58 -1.29
C ARG A 55 12.73 -8.22 -2.32
N GLY A 56 12.85 -7.06 -2.97
CA GLY A 56 11.94 -6.67 -4.05
C GLY A 56 11.95 -7.66 -5.19
N GLU A 57 13.13 -8.20 -5.52
CA GLU A 57 13.32 -9.22 -6.56
C GLU A 57 12.71 -10.56 -6.13
N LEU A 58 12.89 -10.98 -4.87
CA LEU A 58 12.28 -12.21 -4.36
C LEU A 58 10.74 -12.13 -4.40
N VAL A 59 10.16 -11.05 -3.90
CA VAL A 59 8.71 -10.84 -3.98
C VAL A 59 8.25 -10.81 -5.43
N LYS A 60 9.02 -10.17 -6.34
CA LYS A 60 8.71 -10.15 -7.75
C LYS A 60 8.66 -11.55 -8.36
N LYS A 61 9.59 -12.43 -8.03
CA LYS A 61 9.55 -13.84 -8.49
C LYS A 61 8.27 -14.53 -8.07
N ILE A 62 7.86 -14.39 -6.80
CA ILE A 62 6.61 -14.96 -6.32
C ILE A 62 5.43 -14.44 -7.16
N PHE A 63 5.37 -13.14 -7.44
CA PHE A 63 4.30 -12.53 -8.24
C PHE A 63 4.32 -12.99 -9.70
N ASP A 64 5.50 -13.17 -10.30
CA ASP A 64 5.65 -13.60 -11.70
C ASP A 64 5.23 -15.09 -11.86
N GLU A 65 5.52 -15.94 -10.88
CA GLU A 65 5.27 -17.37 -10.93
C GLU A 65 3.83 -17.73 -10.50
N HIS A 66 3.26 -17.02 -9.53
CA HIS A 66 1.92 -17.27 -9.05
C HIS A 66 0.86 -16.81 -10.07
N LYS A 67 -0.08 -17.70 -10.39
CA LYS A 67 -1.17 -17.42 -11.35
C LYS A 67 -2.55 -17.35 -10.70
N GLY A 68 -2.63 -17.62 -9.40
CA GLY A 68 -3.85 -17.53 -8.60
C GLY A 68 -4.11 -16.13 -8.04
N ARG A 69 -4.83 -16.07 -6.93
CA ARG A 69 -5.15 -14.83 -6.24
C ARG A 69 -4.04 -14.44 -5.26
N HIS A 70 -3.68 -13.19 -5.25
CA HIS A 70 -2.80 -12.61 -4.23
C HIS A 70 -3.59 -11.96 -3.11
N LEU A 71 -3.30 -12.31 -1.86
CA LEU A 71 -3.73 -11.57 -0.69
C LEU A 71 -2.52 -10.80 -0.17
N ILE A 72 -2.61 -9.48 -0.17
CA ILE A 72 -1.49 -8.61 0.16
C ILE A 72 -1.78 -7.92 1.48
N ILE A 73 -0.83 -8.04 2.41
CA ILE A 73 -0.83 -7.35 3.70
C ILE A 73 0.11 -6.16 3.58
N GLU A 74 -0.31 -4.99 4.01
CA GLU A 74 0.48 -3.76 3.99
C GLU A 74 0.25 -2.99 5.29
N LYS A 75 1.20 -2.14 5.68
CA LYS A 75 1.02 -1.25 6.84
C LYS A 75 -0.21 -0.37 6.65
N GLY A 76 -1.04 -0.33 7.67
CA GLY A 76 -2.19 0.58 7.72
C GLY A 76 -1.80 2.05 7.75
N TYR A 77 -2.78 2.92 7.59
CA TYR A 77 -2.58 4.38 7.64
C TYR A 77 -2.73 4.94 9.07
N ILE A 78 -3.43 4.22 9.94
CA ILE A 78 -3.70 4.61 11.33
C ILE A 78 -3.02 3.60 12.24
N ASN A 79 -2.31 4.06 13.28
CA ASN A 79 -1.57 3.20 14.23
C ASN A 79 -0.79 2.09 13.50
N ARG A 80 0.09 2.49 12.61
CA ARG A 80 0.74 1.66 11.58
C ARG A 80 1.50 0.43 12.10
N ASP A 81 1.79 0.38 13.39
CA ASP A 81 2.45 -0.77 14.03
C ASP A 81 1.46 -1.78 14.62
N VAL A 82 0.16 -1.45 14.59
CA VAL A 82 -0.93 -2.27 15.14
C VAL A 82 -1.91 -2.70 14.05
N TYR A 83 -2.24 -1.81 13.11
CA TYR A 83 -3.25 -2.06 12.08
C TYR A 83 -2.63 -2.22 10.69
N TYR A 84 -3.13 -3.18 9.97
CA TYR A 84 -2.69 -3.51 8.61
C TYR A 84 -3.87 -3.40 7.65
N ALA A 85 -3.57 -2.94 6.43
CA ALA A 85 -4.48 -3.05 5.30
C ALA A 85 -4.28 -4.40 4.63
N ILE A 86 -5.37 -5.12 4.38
CA ILE A 86 -5.35 -6.43 3.72
C ILE A 86 -6.27 -6.36 2.52
N GLY A 87 -5.75 -6.66 1.35
CA GLY A 87 -6.50 -6.55 0.12
C GLY A 87 -6.07 -7.56 -0.95
N TRP A 88 -6.96 -7.79 -1.90
CA TRP A 88 -6.73 -8.72 -2.99
C TRP A 88 -6.07 -8.04 -4.18
N ASP A 89 -5.08 -8.71 -4.74
CA ASP A 89 -4.48 -8.49 -6.06
C ASP A 89 -3.82 -7.09 -6.25
N GLY A 90 -3.67 -6.32 -5.19
CA GLY A 90 -3.05 -5.00 -5.23
C GLY A 90 -2.94 -4.34 -3.86
N ILE A 91 -2.44 -3.11 -3.84
CA ILE A 91 -2.39 -2.23 -2.66
C ILE A 91 -3.11 -0.92 -2.96
N ASN A 92 -3.54 -0.23 -1.92
CA ASN A 92 -4.20 1.08 -2.01
C ASN A 92 -5.41 1.05 -2.98
N GLY A 93 -5.59 2.07 -3.80
CA GLY A 93 -6.69 2.16 -4.76
C GLY A 93 -6.74 1.08 -5.83
N ARG A 94 -5.71 0.23 -5.95
CA ARG A 94 -5.65 -0.91 -6.88
C ARG A 94 -6.08 -2.23 -6.24
N SER A 95 -6.30 -2.23 -4.95
CA SER A 95 -6.70 -3.42 -4.21
C SER A 95 -8.22 -3.58 -4.19
N ASN A 96 -8.67 -4.82 -4.24
CA ASN A 96 -10.03 -5.14 -3.88
C ASN A 96 -10.09 -5.48 -2.38
N PHE A 97 -10.63 -4.58 -1.58
CA PHE A 97 -10.72 -4.74 -0.14
C PHE A 97 -11.96 -5.50 0.31
N ASN A 98 -12.87 -5.82 -0.60
CA ASN A 98 -14.12 -6.52 -0.27
C ASN A 98 -14.91 -5.87 0.89
N ASN A 99 -15.00 -4.53 0.88
CA ASN A 99 -15.57 -3.74 1.99
C ASN A 99 -17.09 -3.62 1.96
N LYS A 100 -17.75 -4.26 1.02
CA LYS A 100 -19.21 -4.18 0.91
C LYS A 100 -19.86 -4.76 2.17
N ASN A 101 -20.65 -3.92 2.83
CA ASN A 101 -21.33 -4.26 4.09
C ASN A 101 -20.39 -4.58 5.27
N SER A 102 -19.17 -4.09 5.27
CA SER A 102 -18.27 -4.23 6.42
C SER A 102 -18.81 -3.47 7.63
N PRO A 103 -18.82 -4.07 8.83
CA PRO A 103 -19.28 -3.39 10.04
C PRO A 103 -18.30 -2.29 10.45
N THR A 104 -18.81 -1.21 11.04
CA THR A 104 -18.01 -0.06 11.49
C THR A 104 -17.30 -0.27 12.82
N GLY A 105 -17.61 -1.33 13.56
CA GLY A 105 -17.17 -1.52 14.95
C GLY A 105 -15.67 -1.38 15.20
N ARG A 106 -14.80 -1.75 14.24
CA ARG A 106 -13.34 -1.50 14.35
C ARG A 106 -12.99 -0.02 14.26
N TRP A 107 -13.69 0.71 13.39
CA TRP A 107 -13.52 2.15 13.24
C TRP A 107 -13.92 2.88 14.52
N ASP A 108 -15.07 2.50 15.09
CA ASP A 108 -15.60 3.09 16.30
C ASP A 108 -14.66 2.85 17.52
N GLN A 109 -14.02 1.67 17.56
CA GLN A 109 -13.04 1.32 18.60
C GLN A 109 -11.72 2.11 18.51
N LEU A 110 -11.37 2.66 17.33
CA LEU A 110 -10.14 3.41 17.16
C LEU A 110 -10.10 4.72 17.97
N ASN A 111 -11.24 5.19 18.47
CA ASN A 111 -11.39 6.41 19.27
C ASN A 111 -10.54 7.58 18.73
N LEU A 112 -10.73 7.90 17.46
CA LEU A 112 -9.92 8.88 16.71
C LEU A 112 -10.32 10.32 17.09
N SER A 113 -10.14 10.67 18.36
CA SER A 113 -10.44 11.99 18.92
C SER A 113 -9.66 13.15 18.24
N GLY A 114 -8.65 12.83 17.45
CA GLY A 114 -7.86 13.81 16.69
C GLY A 114 -8.41 14.21 15.33
N PHE A 115 -9.47 13.58 14.84
CA PHE A 115 -10.11 14.01 13.60
C PHE A 115 -10.92 15.28 13.85
N LYS A 116 -10.46 16.37 13.26
CA LYS A 116 -11.21 17.61 13.27
C LYS A 116 -12.43 17.47 12.36
N THR A 117 -13.57 18.00 12.80
CA THR A 117 -14.73 18.17 11.95
C THR A 117 -14.31 18.96 10.70
N TRP A 118 -14.81 18.59 9.54
CA TRP A 118 -14.60 19.35 8.32
C TRP A 118 -15.01 20.81 8.58
N ALA A 119 -14.07 21.73 8.41
CA ALA A 119 -14.34 23.15 8.52
C ALA A 119 -14.19 23.77 7.13
N HIS A 120 -15.23 24.43 6.65
CA HIS A 120 -15.10 25.34 5.52
C HIS A 120 -14.18 26.49 5.95
N ASN A 121 -12.97 26.51 5.42
CA ASN A 121 -12.18 27.72 5.44
C ASN A 121 -12.34 28.41 4.07
N ASN A 122 -12.32 29.75 4.07
CA ASN A 122 -12.40 30.53 2.85
C ASN A 122 -11.08 30.56 2.06
N SER A 123 -10.21 29.58 2.28
CA SER A 123 -8.95 29.46 1.54
C SER A 123 -9.22 28.89 0.16
N SER A 124 -8.85 29.60 -0.88
CA SER A 124 -8.85 29.12 -2.27
C SER A 124 -7.67 28.20 -2.58
N LYS A 125 -6.81 27.91 -1.59
CA LYS A 125 -5.61 27.09 -1.81
C LYS A 125 -5.95 25.62 -1.92
N ILE A 126 -5.48 25.01 -2.99
CA ILE A 126 -5.57 23.57 -3.26
C ILE A 126 -4.16 22.98 -3.16
N ILE A 127 -3.96 22.03 -2.25
CA ILE A 127 -2.66 21.40 -2.07
C ILE A 127 -2.64 20.06 -2.83
N VAL A 128 -1.74 19.95 -3.80
CA VAL A 128 -1.42 18.68 -4.47
C VAL A 128 -0.18 18.08 -3.80
N CYS A 129 -0.39 16.99 -3.05
CA CYS A 129 0.71 16.31 -2.37
C CYS A 129 1.43 15.34 -3.31
N GLY A 130 2.74 15.50 -3.42
CA GLY A 130 3.61 14.58 -4.14
C GLY A 130 3.87 13.28 -3.40
N GLN A 131 4.41 12.30 -4.12
CA GLN A 131 4.95 11.04 -3.62
C GLN A 131 6.31 10.79 -4.28
N VAL A 132 7.15 9.96 -3.66
CA VAL A 132 8.38 9.51 -4.32
C VAL A 132 8.05 8.64 -5.54
N PRO A 133 8.60 8.93 -6.74
CA PRO A 133 8.19 8.25 -7.98
C PRO A 133 8.45 6.74 -8.02
N TRP A 134 9.37 6.26 -7.19
CA TRP A 134 9.68 4.83 -7.05
C TRP A 134 8.83 4.11 -5.99
N ASP A 135 7.92 4.81 -5.31
CA ASP A 135 7.02 4.16 -4.36
C ASP A 135 6.05 3.21 -5.06
N ALA A 136 5.84 2.05 -4.45
CA ALA A 136 4.97 1.01 -5.01
C ALA A 136 3.55 1.49 -5.28
N SER A 137 3.08 2.51 -4.57
CA SER A 137 1.73 3.06 -4.76
C SER A 137 1.57 3.81 -6.08
N VAL A 138 2.65 4.37 -6.63
CA VAL A 138 2.63 5.21 -7.84
C VAL A 138 3.49 4.67 -8.99
N GLN A 139 4.28 3.62 -8.78
CA GLN A 139 5.21 3.08 -9.78
C GLN A 139 4.54 2.57 -11.07
N HIS A 140 3.22 2.41 -11.08
CA HIS A 140 2.42 1.94 -12.21
C HIS A 140 2.04 3.04 -13.20
N ILE A 141 2.32 4.31 -12.85
CA ILE A 141 2.03 5.50 -13.66
C ILE A 141 3.31 6.32 -13.87
N ASN A 142 3.29 7.20 -14.86
CA ASN A 142 4.22 8.33 -14.91
C ASN A 142 3.75 9.39 -13.91
N PHE A 143 4.27 9.30 -12.68
CA PHE A 143 3.79 10.13 -11.58
C PHE A 143 4.02 11.64 -11.81
N THR A 144 5.14 12.00 -12.44
CA THR A 144 5.43 13.41 -12.78
C THR A 144 4.41 13.96 -13.77
N GLU A 145 4.11 13.22 -14.82
CA GLU A 145 3.09 13.60 -15.81
C GLU A 145 1.70 13.70 -15.16
N TRP A 146 1.38 12.77 -14.27
CA TRP A 146 0.14 12.81 -13.51
C TRP A 146 0.04 14.09 -12.66
N CYS A 147 1.10 14.47 -11.94
CA CYS A 147 1.14 15.70 -11.16
C CYS A 147 0.90 16.94 -12.03
N ILE A 148 1.57 17.02 -13.19
CA ILE A 148 1.39 18.12 -14.13
C ILE A 148 -0.07 18.24 -14.58
N LYS A 149 -0.66 17.14 -15.02
CA LYS A 149 -2.06 17.10 -15.48
C LYS A 149 -3.04 17.50 -14.38
N ILE A 150 -2.84 17.02 -13.15
CA ILE A 150 -3.71 17.36 -12.03
C ILE A 150 -3.61 18.85 -11.68
N ILE A 151 -2.40 19.42 -11.65
CA ILE A 151 -2.20 20.85 -11.41
C ILE A 151 -2.91 21.66 -12.49
N GLU A 152 -2.80 21.26 -13.75
CA GLU A 152 -3.47 21.91 -14.88
C GLU A 152 -5.01 21.93 -14.73
N VAL A 153 -5.58 20.77 -14.40
CA VAL A 153 -7.03 20.65 -14.20
C VAL A 153 -7.53 21.49 -13.04
N LEU A 154 -6.72 21.64 -11.99
CA LEU A 154 -7.12 22.35 -10.77
C LEU A 154 -6.91 23.88 -10.83
N LYS A 155 -6.17 24.40 -11.80
CA LYS A 155 -5.88 25.85 -11.94
C LYS A 155 -7.14 26.72 -11.94
N ASP A 156 -8.19 26.24 -12.56
CA ASP A 156 -9.46 27.00 -12.66
C ASP A 156 -10.30 26.92 -11.38
N CYS A 157 -9.92 26.05 -10.44
CA CYS A 157 -10.63 25.86 -9.18
C CYS A 157 -10.06 26.70 -8.02
N GLY A 158 -8.83 27.18 -8.12
CA GLY A 158 -8.20 27.98 -7.07
C GLY A 158 -6.68 28.07 -7.19
N ASP A 159 -6.05 28.60 -6.15
CA ASP A 159 -4.58 28.71 -6.04
C ASP A 159 -3.97 27.34 -5.75
N VAL A 160 -3.36 26.71 -6.75
CA VAL A 160 -2.81 25.36 -6.64
C VAL A 160 -1.36 25.40 -6.17
N VAL A 161 -1.10 24.74 -5.05
CA VAL A 161 0.24 24.61 -4.46
C VAL A 161 0.66 23.15 -4.51
N PHE A 162 1.76 22.85 -5.20
CA PHE A 162 2.38 21.54 -5.17
C PHE A 162 3.28 21.40 -3.94
N ARG A 163 3.05 20.32 -3.17
CA ARG A 163 3.87 19.96 -2.02
C ARG A 163 4.64 18.66 -2.32
N PRO A 164 5.94 18.72 -2.62
CA PRO A 164 6.73 17.52 -2.86
C PRO A 164 6.78 16.61 -1.63
N HIS A 165 6.98 15.33 -1.83
CA HIS A 165 7.23 14.40 -0.74
C HIS A 165 8.59 14.72 -0.09
N PRO A 166 8.74 14.69 1.25
CA PRO A 166 9.99 15.03 1.93
C PRO A 166 11.22 14.23 1.48
N LEU A 167 11.02 13.01 0.99
CA LEU A 167 12.09 12.17 0.46
C LEU A 167 12.28 12.31 -1.06
N ASP A 168 11.53 13.18 -1.72
CA ASP A 168 11.71 13.45 -3.14
C ASP A 168 12.71 14.58 -3.34
N HIS A 169 13.99 14.22 -3.50
CA HIS A 169 15.10 15.15 -3.61
C HIS A 169 15.29 15.72 -5.02
N GLY A 170 14.34 15.61 -5.93
CA GLY A 170 14.47 16.28 -7.19
C GLY A 170 13.72 15.77 -8.42
N SER A 171 12.89 14.75 -8.29
CA SER A 171 12.11 14.27 -9.43
C SER A 171 11.00 15.22 -9.89
N VAL A 172 10.63 16.22 -9.07
CA VAL A 172 9.53 17.15 -9.33
C VAL A 172 9.97 18.62 -9.16
N LYS A 173 11.24 18.93 -9.38
CA LYS A 173 11.78 20.31 -9.27
C LYS A 173 11.13 21.33 -10.22
N PHE A 174 10.37 20.88 -11.21
CA PHE A 174 9.78 21.72 -12.23
C PHE A 174 8.35 22.17 -11.94
N LEU A 175 7.80 21.80 -10.78
CA LEU A 175 6.41 22.12 -10.39
C LEU A 175 6.33 23.18 -9.27
N MET A 176 7.46 23.81 -8.94
CA MET A 176 7.53 24.93 -7.98
C MET A 176 7.64 26.27 -8.70
#